data_b54ab3d9ac37baf9c913e65d021b51e3
#
_entry.id   b54ab3d9ac37baf9c913e65d021b51e3
#
_cell.length_a   1.000
_cell.length_b   1.000
_cell.length_c   1.000
_cell.angle_alpha   90.00
_cell.angle_beta   90.00
_cell.angle_gamma   90.00
#
_symmetry.space_group_name_H-M   'P 1'
#
loop_
_entity.id
_entity.type
_entity.pdbx_description
1 polymer ?
#
loop_
_entity_poly.entity_id
_entity_poly.type
_entity_poly.pdbx_seq_one_letter_code
_entity_poly.pdbx_strand_id
1 'polypeptide(L)'
;MNKTILFVPGFQEGCTDRDYDTLMNRWRAMGYAVEFVPIQWRRTMQKQWLQTLHERYRQHDPAETILAGFSFGACIAFLAACEQAPSELWLFSLSPSFTECAQYRSKRDWRVIGKRRLEYAKQVSLVATAQRITCSVQIFVGSEEFIKWPEMKLVFDTAVQHIPTVHGTVVKGAGHAVDDPRYVAAVCDAIER
;
A
#
# COMPACT_ATOMS: atom_id res chain seq x y z
N MET A 1 -15.04 -16.33 -11.54
CA MET A 1 -13.62 -16.68 -11.30
C MET A 1 -13.18 -15.95 -10.07
N ASN A 2 -12.32 -16.55 -9.22
CA ASN A 2 -11.89 -15.88 -7.98
C ASN A 2 -10.74 -14.94 -8.31
N LYS A 3 -10.89 -13.65 -8.01
CA LYS A 3 -9.79 -12.67 -8.15
C LYS A 3 -8.59 -13.05 -7.28
N THR A 4 -7.40 -12.74 -7.74
CA THR A 4 -6.14 -12.96 -7.03
C THR A 4 -5.65 -11.65 -6.41
N ILE A 5 -5.39 -11.65 -5.11
CA ILE A 5 -4.77 -10.54 -4.39
C ILE A 5 -3.26 -10.79 -4.31
N LEU A 6 -2.46 -9.89 -4.88
CA LEU A 6 -1.02 -9.83 -4.67
C LEU A 6 -0.73 -8.83 -3.54
N PHE A 7 -0.39 -9.34 -2.36
CA PHE A 7 -0.19 -8.53 -1.17
C PHE A 7 1.29 -8.26 -0.89
N VAL A 8 1.65 -6.98 -0.80
CA VAL A 8 3.01 -6.50 -0.51
C VAL A 8 3.09 -5.99 0.94
N PRO A 9 4.00 -6.54 1.77
CA PRO A 9 4.11 -6.18 3.19
C PRO A 9 4.76 -4.81 3.43
N GLY A 10 4.76 -4.38 4.68
CA GLY A 10 5.48 -3.19 5.14
C GLY A 10 7.00 -3.33 5.05
N PHE A 11 7.72 -2.22 5.26
CA PHE A 11 9.17 -2.17 5.11
C PHE A 11 9.89 -3.07 6.09
N GLN A 12 10.73 -3.97 5.57
CA GLN A 12 11.50 -4.99 6.30
C GLN A 12 10.62 -6.07 6.98
N GLU A 13 9.39 -6.23 6.57
CA GLU A 13 8.47 -7.24 7.08
C GLU A 13 8.38 -8.44 6.13
N GLY A 14 8.23 -9.63 6.71
CA GLY A 14 7.95 -10.89 6.04
C GLY A 14 6.52 -11.36 6.31
N CYS A 15 6.15 -12.53 5.81
CA CYS A 15 4.78 -13.06 5.92
C CYS A 15 4.35 -13.38 7.36
N THR A 16 5.30 -13.66 8.25
CA THR A 16 5.04 -13.97 9.69
C THR A 16 5.03 -12.74 10.59
N ASP A 17 5.34 -11.56 10.03
CA ASP A 17 5.29 -10.31 10.79
C ASP A 17 3.85 -9.76 10.79
N ARG A 18 3.48 -9.00 11.83
CA ARG A 18 2.18 -8.30 11.95
C ARG A 18 0.94 -9.15 11.70
N ASP A 19 0.97 -10.42 12.03
CA ASP A 19 -0.20 -11.30 11.85
C ASP A 19 -0.89 -11.12 10.46
N TYR A 20 -0.10 -10.93 9.39
CA TYR A 20 -0.63 -10.83 8.02
C TYR A 20 -1.47 -12.05 7.63
N ASP A 21 -1.20 -13.20 8.23
CA ASP A 21 -1.96 -14.42 8.00
C ASP A 21 -3.43 -14.26 8.39
N THR A 22 -3.75 -13.55 9.46
CA THR A 22 -5.14 -13.27 9.84
C THR A 22 -5.86 -12.48 8.75
N LEU A 23 -5.27 -11.42 8.23
CA LEU A 23 -5.85 -10.62 7.15
C LEU A 23 -6.01 -11.44 5.87
N MET A 24 -4.94 -12.15 5.45
CA MET A 24 -4.96 -12.97 4.24
C MET A 24 -5.97 -14.13 4.35
N ASN A 25 -6.11 -14.74 5.52
CA ASN A 25 -7.10 -15.81 5.75
C ASN A 25 -8.53 -15.28 5.68
N ARG A 26 -8.79 -14.04 6.12
CA ARG A 26 -10.10 -13.39 5.92
C ARG A 26 -10.41 -13.24 4.44
N TRP A 27 -9.47 -12.72 3.64
CA TRP A 27 -9.68 -12.61 2.19
C TRP A 27 -9.90 -13.97 1.51
N ARG A 28 -9.15 -15.01 1.93
CA ARG A 28 -9.38 -16.38 1.43
C ARG A 28 -10.77 -16.90 1.78
N ALA A 29 -11.25 -16.61 2.99
CA ALA A 29 -12.61 -16.97 3.42
C ALA A 29 -13.69 -16.23 2.62
N MET A 30 -13.39 -15.03 2.11
CA MET A 30 -14.25 -14.27 1.20
C MET A 30 -14.17 -14.74 -0.27
N GLY A 31 -13.37 -15.77 -0.56
CA GLY A 31 -13.26 -16.38 -1.89
C GLY A 31 -12.13 -15.86 -2.77
N TYR A 32 -11.24 -15.00 -2.27
CA TYR A 32 -10.08 -14.55 -3.03
C TYR A 32 -8.94 -15.58 -2.99
N ALA A 33 -8.21 -15.72 -4.10
CA ALA A 33 -6.87 -16.28 -4.06
C ALA A 33 -5.92 -15.21 -3.51
N VAL A 34 -5.02 -15.56 -2.57
CA VAL A 34 -4.12 -14.58 -1.95
C VAL A 34 -2.68 -15.05 -2.01
N GLU A 35 -1.85 -14.27 -2.67
CA GLU A 35 -0.41 -14.47 -2.76
C GLU A 35 0.33 -13.36 -1.98
N PHE A 36 1.17 -13.76 -1.04
CA PHE A 36 2.11 -12.86 -0.38
C PHE A 36 3.31 -12.63 -1.28
N VAL A 37 3.64 -11.37 -1.57
CA VAL A 37 4.78 -10.99 -2.41
C VAL A 37 5.96 -10.61 -1.53
N PRO A 38 6.94 -11.51 -1.32
CA PRO A 38 8.10 -11.23 -0.48
C PRO A 38 9.02 -10.22 -1.18
N ILE A 39 9.32 -9.12 -0.49
CA ILE A 39 10.23 -8.09 -0.97
C ILE A 39 11.60 -8.24 -0.33
N GLN A 40 12.63 -8.30 -1.14
CA GLN A 40 14.01 -8.23 -0.65
C GLN A 40 14.36 -6.79 -0.27
N TRP A 41 14.11 -6.42 1.00
CA TRP A 41 14.30 -5.06 1.50
C TRP A 41 15.77 -4.66 1.68
N ARG A 42 16.61 -5.62 2.08
CA ARG A 42 18.03 -5.36 2.38
C ARG A 42 18.83 -5.21 1.10
N ARG A 43 19.69 -4.17 1.04
CA ARG A 43 20.64 -3.90 -0.07
C ARG A 43 19.98 -3.67 -1.43
N THR A 44 18.68 -3.38 -1.47
CA THR A 44 17.90 -3.13 -2.68
C THR A 44 17.22 -1.77 -2.63
N MET A 45 16.69 -1.33 -3.75
CA MET A 45 16.06 -0.03 -3.94
C MET A 45 14.63 -0.21 -4.47
N GLN A 46 13.84 0.85 -4.45
CA GLN A 46 12.44 0.86 -4.90
C GLN A 46 12.25 0.26 -6.30
N LYS A 47 13.18 0.53 -7.22
CA LYS A 47 13.11 -0.04 -8.57
C LYS A 47 13.12 -1.59 -8.56
N GLN A 48 13.93 -2.20 -7.69
CA GLN A 48 14.01 -3.65 -7.58
C GLN A 48 12.77 -4.22 -6.88
N TRP A 49 12.22 -3.51 -5.89
CA TRP A 49 10.97 -3.90 -5.23
C TRP A 49 9.80 -3.88 -6.21
N LEU A 50 9.71 -2.81 -7.00
CA LEU A 50 8.71 -2.68 -8.06
C LEU A 50 8.85 -3.78 -9.11
N GLN A 51 10.09 -4.09 -9.53
CA GLN A 51 10.36 -5.19 -10.44
C GLN A 51 9.88 -6.54 -9.89
N THR A 52 10.11 -6.83 -8.60
CA THR A 52 9.61 -8.06 -7.96
C THR A 52 8.10 -8.17 -8.06
N LEU A 53 7.35 -7.08 -7.78
CA LEU A 53 5.90 -7.08 -7.91
C LEU A 53 5.46 -7.25 -9.37
N HIS A 54 6.12 -6.57 -10.32
CA HIS A 54 5.81 -6.71 -11.74
C HIS A 54 6.04 -8.13 -12.26
N GLU A 55 7.09 -8.81 -11.81
CA GLU A 55 7.37 -10.21 -12.20
C GLU A 55 6.27 -11.14 -11.70
N ARG A 56 5.71 -10.90 -10.51
CA ARG A 56 4.56 -11.65 -10.01
C ARG A 56 3.28 -11.31 -10.76
N TYR A 57 3.00 -10.02 -10.93
CA TYR A 57 1.81 -9.55 -11.63
C TYR A 57 1.67 -10.13 -13.04
N ARG A 58 2.77 -10.25 -13.81
CA ARG A 58 2.76 -10.81 -15.15
C ARG A 58 2.37 -12.28 -15.22
N GLN A 59 2.31 -12.99 -14.10
CA GLN A 59 1.89 -14.39 -14.03
C GLN A 59 0.37 -14.54 -13.88
N HIS A 60 -0.35 -13.43 -13.76
CA HIS A 60 -1.79 -13.38 -13.50
C HIS A 60 -2.52 -12.57 -14.60
N ASP A 61 -3.82 -12.81 -14.74
CA ASP A 61 -4.69 -12.01 -15.60
C ASP A 61 -4.90 -10.63 -14.95
N PRO A 62 -4.57 -9.52 -15.63
CA PRO A 62 -4.81 -8.16 -15.12
C PRO A 62 -6.25 -7.90 -14.67
N ALA A 63 -7.25 -8.42 -15.40
CA ALA A 63 -8.66 -8.24 -15.11
C ALA A 63 -9.11 -8.96 -13.82
N GLU A 64 -8.37 -9.97 -13.38
CA GLU A 64 -8.64 -10.78 -12.20
C GLU A 64 -7.62 -10.52 -11.07
N THR A 65 -6.73 -9.53 -11.23
CA THR A 65 -5.67 -9.27 -10.25
C THR A 65 -5.92 -7.99 -9.48
N ILE A 66 -5.87 -8.09 -8.16
CA ILE A 66 -5.90 -6.99 -7.22
C ILE A 66 -4.47 -6.78 -6.69
N LEU A 67 -3.94 -5.56 -6.81
CA LEU A 67 -2.72 -5.18 -6.12
C LEU A 67 -3.07 -4.64 -4.75
N ALA A 68 -2.45 -5.18 -3.71
CA ALA A 68 -2.67 -4.75 -2.33
C ALA A 68 -1.34 -4.52 -1.62
N GLY A 69 -1.28 -3.58 -0.69
CA GLY A 69 -0.06 -3.37 0.08
C GLY A 69 -0.26 -2.56 1.35
N PHE A 70 0.63 -2.80 2.32
CA PHE A 70 0.66 -2.08 3.58
C PHE A 70 1.90 -1.20 3.68
N SER A 71 1.73 0.05 4.14
CA SER A 71 2.83 0.97 4.44
C SER A 71 3.74 1.21 3.21
N PHE A 72 5.02 0.83 3.24
CA PHE A 72 5.90 0.85 2.07
C PHE A 72 5.45 -0.11 0.96
N GLY A 73 4.85 -1.24 1.32
CA GLY A 73 4.23 -2.14 0.35
C GLY A 73 3.08 -1.47 -0.40
N ALA A 74 2.31 -0.61 0.28
CA ALA A 74 1.30 0.21 -0.38
C ALA A 74 1.92 1.19 -1.40
N CYS A 75 3.10 1.78 -1.11
CA CYS A 75 3.81 2.59 -2.11
C CYS A 75 4.22 1.77 -3.33
N ILE A 76 4.70 0.54 -3.13
CA ILE A 76 5.08 -0.35 -4.24
C ILE A 76 3.86 -0.71 -5.08
N ALA A 77 2.76 -1.12 -4.44
CA ALA A 77 1.50 -1.43 -5.12
C ALA A 77 0.94 -0.23 -5.89
N PHE A 78 1.00 0.97 -5.29
CA PHE A 78 0.56 2.22 -5.90
C PHE A 78 1.36 2.58 -7.16
N LEU A 79 2.70 2.47 -7.10
CA LEU A 79 3.58 2.71 -8.24
C LEU A 79 3.37 1.64 -9.33
N ALA A 80 3.20 0.38 -8.95
CA ALA A 80 2.93 -0.70 -9.90
C ALA A 80 1.60 -0.49 -10.63
N ALA A 81 0.54 -0.10 -9.93
CA ALA A 81 -0.77 0.17 -10.53
C ALA A 81 -0.77 1.35 -11.52
N CYS A 82 0.17 2.29 -11.36
CA CYS A 82 0.39 3.38 -12.30
C CYS A 82 1.00 2.91 -13.65
N GLU A 83 1.70 1.79 -13.63
CA GLU A 83 2.37 1.19 -14.81
C GLU A 83 1.63 -0.03 -15.37
N GLN A 84 0.89 -0.72 -14.50
CA GLN A 84 0.11 -1.92 -14.80
C GLN A 84 -1.37 -1.60 -14.48
N ALA A 85 -2.31 -2.00 -15.26
CA ALA A 85 -3.73 -1.76 -15.01
C ALA A 85 -4.38 -2.97 -14.29
N PRO A 86 -4.24 -3.12 -12.95
CA PRO A 86 -4.91 -4.19 -12.22
C PRO A 86 -6.42 -3.97 -12.19
N SER A 87 -7.20 -5.00 -11.83
CA SER A 87 -8.65 -4.84 -11.67
C SER A 87 -8.99 -3.87 -10.53
N GLU A 88 -8.21 -3.91 -9.45
CA GLU A 88 -8.36 -3.03 -8.29
C GLU A 88 -7.02 -2.79 -7.60
N LEU A 89 -6.95 -1.73 -6.80
CA LEU A 89 -5.80 -1.39 -5.96
C LEU A 89 -6.27 -1.13 -4.51
N TRP A 90 -5.70 -1.89 -3.56
CA TRP A 90 -6.00 -1.73 -2.14
C TRP A 90 -4.78 -1.22 -1.38
N LEU A 91 -4.89 -0.03 -0.79
CA LEU A 91 -3.80 0.66 -0.11
C LEU A 91 -4.07 0.76 1.39
N PHE A 92 -3.24 0.13 2.20
CA PHE A 92 -3.35 0.14 3.65
C PHE A 92 -2.23 1.01 4.24
N SER A 93 -2.60 2.13 4.86
CA SER A 93 -1.66 3.09 5.46
C SER A 93 -0.54 3.50 4.49
N LEU A 94 -0.89 4.02 3.32
CA LEU A 94 0.06 4.42 2.27
C LEU A 94 1.15 5.32 2.85
N SER A 95 2.41 4.84 2.82
CA SER A 95 3.55 5.53 3.44
C SER A 95 3.86 6.86 2.76
N PRO A 96 4.27 7.92 3.52
CA PRO A 96 4.55 9.26 2.98
C PRO A 96 5.89 9.33 2.23
N SER A 97 6.11 8.42 1.27
CA SER A 97 7.35 8.29 0.51
C SER A 97 7.30 9.01 -0.84
N PHE A 98 6.89 10.28 -0.82
CA PHE A 98 6.68 11.12 -2.01
C PHE A 98 7.34 12.49 -1.87
N THR A 99 7.46 13.21 -2.98
CA THR A 99 8.02 14.56 -3.06
C THR A 99 7.31 15.52 -2.11
N GLU A 100 5.99 15.46 -2.06
CA GLU A 100 5.12 16.33 -1.27
C GLU A 100 5.36 16.17 0.24
N CYS A 101 5.90 15.02 0.67
CA CYS A 101 6.20 14.73 2.06
C CYS A 101 7.66 15.00 2.45
N ALA A 102 8.49 15.50 1.54
CA ALA A 102 9.93 15.64 1.77
C ALA A 102 10.29 16.51 2.99
N GLN A 103 9.47 17.52 3.30
CA GLN A 103 9.66 18.44 4.42
C GLN A 103 9.44 17.80 5.81
N TYR A 104 8.67 16.70 5.89
CA TYR A 104 8.36 16.00 7.16
C TYR A 104 9.41 14.97 7.56
N ARG A 105 10.43 14.74 6.74
CA ARG A 105 11.42 13.71 6.98
C ARG A 105 12.33 14.01 8.15
N SER A 106 12.40 13.08 9.08
CA SER A 106 13.20 13.17 10.29
C SER A 106 14.58 12.50 10.14
N LYS A 107 15.49 12.79 11.08
CA LYS A 107 16.79 12.07 11.21
C LYS A 107 16.59 10.56 11.44
N ARG A 108 15.46 10.16 12.07
CA ARG A 108 15.11 8.76 12.29
C ARG A 108 14.83 8.05 10.96
N ASP A 109 14.10 8.70 10.05
CA ASP A 109 13.78 8.13 8.74
C ASP A 109 15.05 7.86 7.93
N TRP A 110 16.04 8.75 8.03
CA TRP A 110 17.34 8.55 7.40
C TRP A 110 18.09 7.33 7.90
N ARG A 111 17.94 6.97 9.18
CA ARG A 111 18.56 5.78 9.78
C ARG A 111 17.83 4.49 9.42
N VAL A 112 16.50 4.52 9.42
CA VAL A 112 15.65 3.33 9.20
C VAL A 112 15.54 3.01 7.72
N ILE A 113 15.15 3.99 6.90
CA ILE A 113 14.88 3.80 5.47
C ILE A 113 16.17 3.87 4.65
N GLY A 114 17.08 4.74 5.05
CA GLY A 114 18.36 4.99 4.39
C GLY A 114 18.31 6.13 3.37
N LYS A 115 19.41 6.90 3.33
CA LYS A 115 19.53 8.14 2.54
C LYS A 115 19.12 7.95 1.06
N ARG A 116 19.68 6.93 0.38
CA ARG A 116 19.43 6.71 -1.05
C ARG A 116 17.96 6.49 -1.38
N ARG A 117 17.24 5.76 -0.52
CA ARG A 117 15.81 5.47 -0.70
C ARG A 117 14.96 6.73 -0.49
N LEU A 118 15.32 7.55 0.49
CA LEU A 118 14.67 8.84 0.73
C LEU A 118 14.91 9.84 -0.40
N GLU A 119 16.12 9.87 -0.97
CA GLU A 119 16.41 10.71 -2.15
C GLU A 119 15.59 10.24 -3.37
N TYR A 120 15.43 8.94 -3.58
CA TYR A 120 14.55 8.44 -4.64
C TYR A 120 13.09 8.88 -4.41
N ALA A 121 12.60 8.76 -3.19
CA ALA A 121 11.22 9.16 -2.85
C ALA A 121 10.94 10.66 -3.11
N LYS A 122 11.95 11.53 -3.06
CA LYS A 122 11.81 12.95 -3.44
C LYS A 122 11.56 13.18 -4.95
N GLN A 123 11.78 12.17 -5.77
CA GLN A 123 11.59 12.24 -7.22
C GLN A 123 10.22 11.69 -7.65
N VAL A 124 9.46 11.13 -6.72
CA VAL A 124 8.16 10.52 -6.96
C VAL A 124 7.06 11.46 -6.49
N SER A 125 6.34 12.08 -7.42
CA SER A 125 5.18 12.90 -7.09
C SER A 125 3.95 12.03 -6.82
N LEU A 126 3.32 12.22 -5.66
CA LEU A 126 2.07 11.58 -5.29
C LEU A 126 0.94 11.99 -6.25
N VAL A 127 0.83 13.29 -6.53
CA VAL A 127 -0.20 13.83 -7.43
C VAL A 127 -0.08 13.26 -8.84
N ALA A 128 1.12 13.33 -9.43
CA ALA A 128 1.33 12.82 -10.78
C ALA A 128 1.12 11.31 -10.89
N THR A 129 1.45 10.54 -9.84
CA THR A 129 1.20 9.10 -9.79
C THR A 129 -0.29 8.82 -9.65
N ALA A 130 -0.98 9.50 -8.73
CA ALA A 130 -2.41 9.34 -8.47
C ALA A 130 -3.27 9.55 -9.73
N GLN A 131 -2.96 10.60 -10.51
CA GLN A 131 -3.67 10.93 -11.75
C GLN A 131 -3.52 9.88 -12.86
N ARG A 132 -2.52 9.00 -12.78
CA ARG A 132 -2.29 7.93 -13.75
C ARG A 132 -2.95 6.60 -13.37
N ILE A 133 -3.51 6.49 -12.16
CA ILE A 133 -4.25 5.29 -11.74
C ILE A 133 -5.58 5.23 -12.49
N THR A 134 -5.84 4.11 -13.15
CA THR A 134 -7.05 3.91 -13.96
C THR A 134 -8.03 2.90 -13.38
N CYS A 135 -7.59 2.08 -12.40
CA CYS A 135 -8.45 1.12 -11.71
C CYS A 135 -9.18 1.72 -10.52
N SER A 136 -10.17 0.99 -9.99
CA SER A 136 -10.80 1.32 -8.71
C SER A 136 -9.81 1.17 -7.54
N VAL A 137 -9.84 2.12 -6.61
CA VAL A 137 -8.93 2.14 -5.46
C VAL A 137 -9.69 2.16 -4.15
N GLN A 138 -9.30 1.27 -3.23
CA GLN A 138 -9.67 1.33 -1.82
C GLN A 138 -8.44 1.81 -1.03
N ILE A 139 -8.55 2.92 -0.31
CA ILE A 139 -7.45 3.43 0.53
C ILE A 139 -7.90 3.53 1.99
N PHE A 140 -7.13 2.92 2.88
CA PHE A 140 -7.40 2.85 4.32
C PHE A 140 -6.26 3.49 5.11
N VAL A 141 -6.61 4.17 6.21
CA VAL A 141 -5.65 4.73 7.16
C VAL A 141 -6.23 4.75 8.56
N GLY A 142 -5.44 4.48 9.58
CA GLY A 142 -5.88 4.59 10.96
C GLY A 142 -5.92 6.06 11.44
N SER A 143 -6.95 6.45 12.19
CA SER A 143 -7.09 7.84 12.66
C SER A 143 -5.94 8.28 13.60
N GLU A 144 -5.37 7.35 14.37
CA GLU A 144 -4.22 7.61 15.25
C GLU A 144 -2.94 7.93 14.47
N GLU A 145 -2.86 7.50 13.20
CA GLU A 145 -1.72 7.80 12.33
C GLU A 145 -1.64 9.30 12.02
N PHE A 146 -2.77 9.98 11.87
CA PHE A 146 -2.80 11.42 11.61
C PHE A 146 -2.28 12.25 12.78
N ILE A 147 -2.47 11.74 14.02
CA ILE A 147 -1.96 12.38 15.24
C ILE A 147 -0.45 12.18 15.34
N LYS A 148 0.02 10.98 15.06
CA LYS A 148 1.42 10.59 15.22
C LYS A 148 2.31 11.07 14.07
N TRP A 149 1.75 11.10 12.86
CA TRP A 149 2.44 11.48 11.62
C TRP A 149 1.52 12.34 10.74
N PRO A 150 1.54 13.67 10.88
CA PRO A 150 0.67 14.56 10.11
C PRO A 150 0.76 14.40 8.59
N GLU A 151 1.92 13.96 8.10
CA GLU A 151 2.14 13.65 6.69
C GLU A 151 1.28 12.48 6.18
N MET A 152 0.81 11.59 7.03
CA MET A 152 -0.12 10.52 6.64
C MET A 152 -1.46 11.11 6.21
N LYS A 153 -1.91 12.18 6.88
CA LYS A 153 -3.13 12.90 6.47
C LYS A 153 -2.95 13.56 5.12
N LEU A 154 -1.80 14.22 4.90
CA LEU A 154 -1.49 14.83 3.59
C LEU A 154 -1.54 13.79 2.47
N VAL A 155 -0.91 12.61 2.67
CA VAL A 155 -0.91 11.53 1.67
C VAL A 155 -2.31 11.01 1.40
N PHE A 156 -3.08 10.74 2.44
CA PHE A 156 -4.45 10.25 2.32
C PHE A 156 -5.34 11.25 1.56
N ASP A 157 -5.37 12.51 2.00
CA ASP A 157 -6.19 13.55 1.39
C ASP A 157 -5.80 13.78 -0.09
N THR A 158 -4.48 13.83 -0.37
CA THR A 158 -3.99 14.02 -1.74
C THR A 158 -4.34 12.82 -2.63
N ALA A 159 -4.20 11.59 -2.15
CA ALA A 159 -4.58 10.40 -2.89
C ALA A 159 -6.10 10.39 -3.20
N VAL A 160 -6.93 10.66 -2.20
CA VAL A 160 -8.40 10.73 -2.37
C VAL A 160 -8.80 11.85 -3.33
N GLN A 161 -8.10 12.98 -3.32
CA GLN A 161 -8.39 14.11 -4.21
C GLN A 161 -8.03 13.85 -5.67
N HIS A 162 -6.94 13.09 -5.92
CA HIS A 162 -6.34 13.01 -7.27
C HIS A 162 -6.50 11.66 -7.96
N ILE A 163 -6.87 10.59 -7.26
CA ILE A 163 -7.20 9.31 -7.90
C ILE A 163 -8.62 9.39 -8.47
N PRO A 164 -8.84 9.12 -9.76
CA PRO A 164 -10.16 9.31 -10.42
C PRO A 164 -11.28 8.48 -9.81
N THR A 165 -10.99 7.23 -9.41
CA THR A 165 -11.97 6.30 -8.84
C THR A 165 -11.43 5.76 -7.53
N VAL A 166 -11.74 6.42 -6.41
CA VAL A 166 -11.20 6.07 -5.10
C VAL A 166 -12.28 6.09 -4.02
N HIS A 167 -12.23 5.11 -3.12
CA HIS A 167 -12.95 5.11 -1.87
C HIS A 167 -11.97 5.18 -0.70
N GLY A 168 -12.04 6.26 0.09
CA GLY A 168 -11.16 6.50 1.24
C GLY A 168 -11.85 6.16 2.56
N THR A 169 -11.21 5.35 3.40
CA THR A 169 -11.71 4.95 4.72
C THR A 169 -10.71 5.32 5.82
N VAL A 170 -11.15 6.16 6.77
CA VAL A 170 -10.40 6.44 7.99
C VAL A 170 -10.89 5.50 9.10
N VAL A 171 -10.05 4.59 9.54
CA VAL A 171 -10.38 3.60 10.57
C VAL A 171 -10.25 4.24 11.95
N LYS A 172 -11.39 4.53 12.59
CA LYS A 172 -11.44 5.24 13.87
C LYS A 172 -10.74 4.44 14.99
N GLY A 173 -9.82 5.10 15.68
CA GLY A 173 -9.06 4.54 16.81
C GLY A 173 -7.99 3.54 16.42
N ALA A 174 -7.79 3.22 15.14
CA ALA A 174 -6.71 2.38 14.69
C ALA A 174 -5.41 3.19 14.48
N GLY A 175 -4.27 2.54 14.74
CA GLY A 175 -2.93 3.05 14.44
C GLY A 175 -2.36 2.43 13.16
N HIS A 176 -1.03 2.50 13.01
CA HIS A 176 -0.29 1.91 11.90
C HIS A 176 -0.09 0.40 12.09
N ALA A 177 -1.20 -0.33 12.07
CA ALA A 177 -1.27 -1.76 12.36
C ALA A 177 -2.43 -2.38 11.57
N VAL A 178 -2.12 -3.00 10.44
CA VAL A 178 -3.13 -3.63 9.57
C VAL A 178 -3.77 -4.87 10.22
N ASP A 179 -3.12 -5.41 11.23
CA ASP A 179 -3.56 -6.50 12.10
C ASP A 179 -4.48 -6.05 13.26
N ASP A 180 -4.68 -4.74 13.45
CA ASP A 180 -5.68 -4.25 14.41
C ASP A 180 -7.08 -4.76 14.01
N PRO A 181 -7.85 -5.40 14.92
CA PRO A 181 -9.17 -5.94 14.60
C PRO A 181 -10.13 -4.92 13.97
N ARG A 182 -10.04 -3.64 14.37
CA ARG A 182 -10.85 -2.55 13.78
C ARG A 182 -10.46 -2.29 12.33
N TYR A 183 -9.16 -2.38 12.05
CA TYR A 183 -8.62 -2.22 10.71
C TYR A 183 -9.09 -3.37 9.81
N VAL A 184 -8.92 -4.60 10.28
CA VAL A 184 -9.37 -5.81 9.57
C VAL A 184 -10.86 -5.76 9.28
N ALA A 185 -11.69 -5.41 10.28
CA ALA A 185 -13.14 -5.29 10.10
C ALA A 185 -13.50 -4.24 9.04
N ALA A 186 -12.91 -3.03 9.12
CA ALA A 186 -13.19 -1.97 8.16
C ALA A 186 -12.79 -2.34 6.73
N VAL A 187 -11.69 -3.09 6.55
CA VAL A 187 -11.26 -3.60 5.25
C VAL A 187 -12.26 -4.62 4.71
N CYS A 188 -12.66 -5.61 5.52
CA CYS A 188 -13.64 -6.61 5.09
C CYS A 188 -14.98 -5.97 4.71
N ASP A 189 -15.51 -5.09 5.55
CA ASP A 189 -16.78 -4.38 5.31
C ASP A 189 -16.78 -3.56 4.01
N ALA A 190 -15.62 -2.97 3.65
CA ALA A 190 -15.50 -2.17 2.44
C ALA A 190 -15.41 -3.02 1.16
N ILE A 191 -14.85 -4.22 1.26
CA ILE A 191 -14.66 -5.14 0.14
C ILE A 191 -15.93 -5.93 -0.18
N GLU A 192 -16.81 -6.15 0.81
CA GLU A 192 -18.10 -6.85 0.65
C GLU A 192 -19.19 -6.00 -0.02
N ARG A 193 -18.95 -4.70 -0.20
CA ARG A 193 -19.91 -3.75 -0.83
C ARG A 193 -19.73 -3.65 -2.33
#